data_dbd980663ed4865b979f37c00bd6bfc2
#
_entry.id   dbd980663ed4865b979f37c00bd6bfc2
#
_cell.length_a   1.000
_cell.length_b   1.000
_cell.length_c   1.000
_cell.angle_alpha   90.00
_cell.angle_beta   90.00
_cell.angle_gamma   90.00
#
_symmetry.space_group_name_H-M   'P 1'
#
loop_
_entity.id
_entity.type
_entity.pdbx_description
1 polymer ?
#
loop_
_entity_poly.entity_id
_entity_poly.type
_entity_poly.pdbx_seq_one_letter_code
_entity_poly.pdbx_strand_id
1 'polypeptide(L)'
;MMRRTIWKKALAAFLAVSMMALTSCGEQESGSASSEASGDQLERIQQAGEIVIATEGTWSPWTFHDENDELVGYDVEVGKLIAEKLGVEPVFVEGEWDGLFAGLDAERYDVVINGVEVTEERAEAYDFSDPYAYIRTAIIVNGDNTDINSFEDLDGKTTANTLASTYATLAESYGATATGVDDLNQTIELLLAGRVDATLNAEVTYYDYMNQHPDANLKIAALTDEASLVCIPTRKGDDSASLREAINQAIAELSESGQLSELSEKYFGSDISHA
;
A
#
# COMPACT_ATOMS: atom_id res chain seq x y z
N MET A 1 37.08 -5.54 54.37
CA MET A 1 37.81 -4.27 54.57
C MET A 1 36.97 -3.19 53.93
N MET A 2 36.10 -2.48 54.70
CA MET A 2 36.30 -1.18 55.36
C MET A 2 36.80 -0.12 54.39
N ARG A 3 36.09 0.99 54.17
CA ARG A 3 35.45 2.03 55.03
C ARG A 3 34.47 2.85 54.15
N ARG A 4 33.29 3.06 54.48
CA ARG A 4 32.49 4.15 55.13
C ARG A 4 33.25 5.49 55.23
N THR A 5 32.65 6.59 54.70
CA THR A 5 32.50 7.85 55.46
C THR A 5 31.41 8.72 54.85
N ILE A 6 30.48 9.04 55.68
CA ILE A 6 29.35 9.92 55.72
C ILE A 6 29.89 11.35 56.02
N TRP A 7 29.35 12.39 55.42
CA TRP A 7 29.22 13.68 56.13
C TRP A 7 27.98 14.50 55.70
N LYS A 8 27.43 14.92 56.73
CA LYS A 8 26.11 15.53 56.99
C LYS A 8 26.15 17.05 56.88
N LYS A 9 24.97 17.63 56.50
CA LYS A 9 24.31 18.81 57.03
C LYS A 9 25.03 20.18 57.07
N ALA A 10 24.36 21.16 56.51
CA ALA A 10 23.97 22.37 57.28
C ALA A 10 22.87 23.18 56.59
N LEU A 11 21.88 23.45 57.33
CA LEU A 11 20.72 24.33 57.20
C LEU A 11 21.16 25.78 57.44
N ALA A 12 20.65 26.75 56.72
CA ALA A 12 20.37 28.10 57.28
C ALA A 12 19.31 28.81 56.46
N ALA A 13 18.24 29.10 57.14
CA ALA A 13 17.14 29.98 56.71
C ALA A 13 17.54 31.46 56.89
N PHE A 14 17.04 32.31 56.00
CA PHE A 14 16.77 33.71 56.36
C PHE A 14 15.46 34.20 55.71
N LEU A 15 14.60 34.66 56.61
CA LEU A 15 13.31 35.31 56.40
C LEU A 15 13.51 36.81 56.10
N ALA A 16 12.52 37.36 55.46
CA ALA A 16 11.83 38.63 55.65
C ALA A 16 11.83 39.56 54.43
N VAL A 17 10.65 39.78 53.90
CA VAL A 17 9.69 40.91 54.09
C VAL A 17 9.98 42.06 53.13
N SER A 18 9.17 42.44 52.21
CA SER A 18 7.98 43.22 52.15
C SER A 18 7.71 43.90 50.82
N MET A 19 6.44 43.89 50.46
CA MET A 19 5.55 44.92 49.92
C MET A 19 5.62 45.38 48.46
N MET A 20 4.55 45.00 47.80
CA MET A 20 3.58 45.81 46.98
C MET A 20 4.12 46.80 45.96
N ALA A 21 3.80 46.50 44.73
CA ALA A 21 3.17 47.45 43.84
C ALA A 21 2.26 46.71 42.83
N LEU A 22 1.01 47.04 42.85
CA LEU A 22 -0.04 46.70 41.88
C LEU A 22 0.31 47.36 40.53
N THR A 23 0.11 46.66 39.44
CA THR A 23 -0.78 46.99 38.32
C THR A 23 -0.35 46.32 37.04
N SER A 24 -1.32 45.82 36.44
CA SER A 24 -1.58 45.69 35.00
C SER A 24 -1.74 44.26 34.51
N CYS A 25 -2.99 43.95 34.29
CA CYS A 25 -3.48 42.86 33.45
C CYS A 25 -2.73 42.81 32.11
N GLY A 26 -2.23 41.66 31.83
CA GLY A 26 -1.83 41.18 30.53
C GLY A 26 -1.93 39.67 30.61
N GLU A 27 -3.12 39.13 30.37
CA GLU A 27 -3.33 37.76 30.03
C GLU A 27 -2.53 37.49 28.75
N GLN A 28 -1.32 37.00 28.94
CA GLN A 28 -0.58 36.37 27.86
C GLN A 28 -1.02 34.90 27.84
N GLU A 29 -2.14 34.67 27.17
CA GLU A 29 -2.46 33.33 26.67
C GLU A 29 -1.24 32.83 25.88
N SER A 30 -0.50 31.93 26.49
CA SER A 30 0.38 31.05 25.75
C SER A 30 -0.52 30.12 24.97
N GLY A 31 -1.12 30.64 23.93
CA GLY A 31 -1.68 29.86 22.85
C GLY A 31 -0.53 29.13 22.20
N SER A 32 -0.38 27.86 22.56
CA SER A 32 0.27 26.90 21.72
C SER A 32 -0.62 26.79 20.47
N ALA A 33 -0.39 27.70 19.54
CA ALA A 33 -0.94 27.53 18.19
C ALA A 33 -0.22 26.32 17.60
N SER A 34 -0.83 25.14 17.76
CA SER A 34 -0.76 24.16 16.68
C SER A 34 -1.29 24.93 15.46
N SER A 35 -0.43 25.27 14.53
CA SER A 35 -0.85 25.67 13.20
C SER A 35 -1.52 24.44 12.60
N GLU A 36 -2.83 24.34 12.75
CA GLU A 36 -3.61 23.50 11.87
C GLU A 36 -3.24 23.99 10.46
N ALA A 37 -2.64 23.14 9.68
CA ALA A 37 -2.34 23.42 8.28
C ALA A 37 -3.69 23.74 7.64
N SER A 38 -3.92 25.01 7.31
CA SER A 38 -5.16 25.43 6.65
C SER A 38 -5.10 24.94 5.21
N GLY A 39 -6.15 24.30 4.75
CA GLY A 39 -6.27 23.81 3.41
C GLY A 39 -6.70 22.34 3.38
N ASP A 40 -7.11 21.87 2.20
CA ASP A 40 -7.42 20.47 1.96
C ASP A 40 -6.13 19.62 1.81
N GLN A 41 -6.28 18.33 1.62
CA GLN A 41 -5.14 17.41 1.57
C GLN A 41 -4.16 17.77 0.44
N LEU A 42 -4.64 18.12 -0.75
CA LEU A 42 -3.78 18.52 -1.86
C LEU A 42 -2.96 19.78 -1.53
N GLU A 43 -3.59 20.79 -0.95
CA GLU A 43 -2.88 22.02 -0.56
C GLU A 43 -1.78 21.72 0.48
N ARG A 44 -2.05 20.84 1.45
CA ARG A 44 -1.05 20.44 2.45
C ARG A 44 0.13 19.69 1.82
N ILE A 45 -0.12 18.76 0.89
CA ILE A 45 0.90 18.04 0.10
C ILE A 45 1.74 19.03 -0.69
N GLN A 46 1.12 19.95 -1.42
CA GLN A 46 1.84 20.95 -2.21
C GLN A 46 2.65 21.92 -1.35
N GLN A 47 2.16 22.30 -0.16
CA GLN A 47 2.91 23.13 0.79
C GLN A 47 4.09 22.37 1.41
N ALA A 48 3.94 21.07 1.68
CA ALA A 48 5.02 20.21 2.15
C ALA A 48 6.08 19.97 1.06
N GLY A 49 5.68 20.01 -0.22
CA GLY A 49 6.51 19.71 -1.37
C GLY A 49 6.75 18.21 -1.57
N GLU A 50 6.01 17.35 -0.86
CA GLU A 50 6.12 15.90 -0.95
C GLU A 50 4.75 15.23 -0.81
N ILE A 51 4.60 14.05 -1.46
CA ILE A 51 3.47 13.14 -1.29
C ILE A 51 3.97 11.81 -0.72
N VAL A 52 3.35 11.35 0.37
CA VAL A 52 3.73 10.08 1.01
C VAL A 52 2.89 8.95 0.45
N ILE A 53 3.56 8.00 -0.19
CA ILE A 53 2.94 6.87 -0.90
C ILE A 53 3.29 5.57 -0.17
N ALA A 54 2.28 4.83 0.27
CA ALA A 54 2.49 3.52 0.89
C ALA A 54 2.46 2.40 -0.15
N THR A 55 3.36 1.41 0.03
CA THR A 55 3.50 0.23 -0.82
C THR A 55 4.12 -0.93 -0.03
N GLU A 56 4.16 -2.16 -0.59
CA GLU A 56 4.78 -3.31 0.10
C GLU A 56 6.29 -3.42 -0.14
N GLY A 57 6.76 -3.22 -1.36
CA GLY A 57 8.17 -3.45 -1.72
C GLY A 57 8.56 -4.93 -1.91
N THR A 58 7.61 -5.85 -1.82
CA THR A 58 7.85 -7.31 -1.85
C THR A 58 7.05 -8.05 -2.93
N TRP A 59 6.39 -7.33 -3.82
CA TRP A 59 5.47 -7.89 -4.82
C TRP A 59 5.83 -7.50 -6.25
N SER A 60 6.80 -8.25 -6.84
CA SER A 60 7.18 -8.10 -8.26
C SER A 60 6.02 -8.52 -9.18
N PRO A 61 5.82 -7.81 -10.30
CA PRO A 61 6.53 -6.64 -10.80
C PRO A 61 5.87 -5.30 -10.41
N TRP A 62 4.93 -5.29 -9.46
CA TRP A 62 4.21 -4.10 -9.00
C TRP A 62 5.09 -3.18 -8.17
N THR A 63 5.68 -3.73 -7.11
CA THR A 63 6.51 -3.03 -6.14
C THR A 63 7.51 -4.01 -5.53
N PHE A 64 8.81 -3.81 -5.77
CA PHE A 64 9.85 -4.73 -5.33
C PHE A 64 11.23 -4.04 -5.31
N HIS A 65 12.20 -4.69 -4.68
CA HIS A 65 13.59 -4.25 -4.70
C HIS A 65 14.36 -4.93 -5.83
N ASP A 66 15.10 -4.14 -6.60
CA ASP A 66 15.97 -4.64 -7.65
C ASP A 66 17.29 -5.22 -7.09
N GLU A 67 18.20 -5.64 -7.97
CA GLU A 67 19.51 -6.20 -7.59
C GLU A 67 20.42 -5.23 -6.81
N ASN A 68 20.12 -3.92 -6.86
CA ASN A 68 20.86 -2.86 -6.15
C ASN A 68 20.16 -2.46 -4.84
N ASP A 69 19.09 -3.18 -4.45
CA ASP A 69 18.25 -2.85 -3.29
C ASP A 69 17.50 -1.52 -3.45
N GLU A 70 17.18 -1.13 -4.69
CA GLU A 70 16.39 0.04 -5.00
C GLU A 70 14.92 -0.35 -5.19
N LEU A 71 14.00 0.41 -4.57
CA LEU A 71 12.56 0.20 -4.73
C LEU A 71 12.12 0.58 -6.15
N VAL A 72 11.61 -0.38 -6.87
CA VAL A 72 11.19 -0.29 -8.27
C VAL A 72 9.86 -1.03 -8.48
N GLY A 73 9.29 -0.93 -9.68
CA GLY A 73 8.08 -1.62 -10.07
C GLY A 73 7.09 -0.70 -10.77
N TYR A 74 6.05 -1.28 -11.34
CA TYR A 74 5.03 -0.53 -12.07
C TYR A 74 4.40 0.56 -11.19
N ASP A 75 3.96 0.21 -10.00
CA ASP A 75 3.32 1.13 -9.06
C ASP A 75 4.26 2.21 -8.53
N VAL A 76 5.54 1.87 -8.35
CA VAL A 76 6.56 2.85 -7.96
C VAL A 76 6.76 3.89 -9.04
N GLU A 77 6.83 3.48 -10.31
CA GLU A 77 6.97 4.42 -11.43
C GLU A 77 5.70 5.23 -11.66
N VAL A 78 4.51 4.62 -11.54
CA VAL A 78 3.22 5.34 -11.58
C VAL A 78 3.17 6.40 -10.47
N GLY A 79 3.55 6.04 -9.25
CA GLY A 79 3.61 6.96 -8.11
C GLY A 79 4.56 8.15 -8.35
N LYS A 80 5.75 7.89 -8.92
CA LYS A 80 6.71 8.94 -9.31
C LYS A 80 6.13 9.88 -10.36
N LEU A 81 5.49 9.34 -11.40
CA LEU A 81 4.89 10.15 -12.46
C LEU A 81 3.71 10.99 -11.95
N ILE A 82 2.87 10.44 -11.06
CA ILE A 82 1.79 11.20 -10.42
C ILE A 82 2.37 12.34 -9.57
N ALA A 83 3.39 12.08 -8.74
CA ALA A 83 4.04 13.10 -7.94
C ALA A 83 4.62 14.24 -8.81
N GLU A 84 5.27 13.89 -9.94
CA GLU A 84 5.76 14.87 -10.93
C GLU A 84 4.61 15.75 -11.45
N LYS A 85 3.46 15.16 -11.80
CA LYS A 85 2.28 15.90 -12.27
C LYS A 85 1.69 16.81 -11.18
N LEU A 86 1.75 16.39 -9.92
CA LEU A 86 1.33 17.22 -8.78
C LEU A 86 2.35 18.31 -8.42
N GLY A 87 3.57 18.24 -8.97
CA GLY A 87 4.66 19.19 -8.72
C GLY A 87 5.33 19.00 -7.35
N VAL A 88 5.36 17.76 -6.84
CA VAL A 88 5.92 17.39 -5.53
C VAL A 88 6.87 16.19 -5.66
N GLU A 89 7.68 15.93 -4.62
CA GLU A 89 8.54 14.75 -4.56
C GLU A 89 7.78 13.54 -3.98
N PRO A 90 7.95 12.32 -4.53
CA PRO A 90 7.37 11.12 -3.97
C PRO A 90 8.23 10.60 -2.79
N VAL A 91 7.59 10.31 -1.67
CA VAL A 91 8.19 9.63 -0.51
C VAL A 91 7.52 8.28 -0.34
N PHE A 92 8.24 7.19 -0.62
CA PHE A 92 7.70 5.85 -0.46
C PHE A 92 7.90 5.35 0.97
N VAL A 93 6.85 4.73 1.52
CA VAL A 93 6.86 4.06 2.82
C VAL A 93 6.43 2.62 2.61
N GLU A 94 7.30 1.70 2.97
CA GLU A 94 7.06 0.27 2.84
C GLU A 94 6.41 -0.30 4.10
N GLY A 95 5.50 -1.26 3.92
CA GLY A 95 4.79 -1.94 5.00
C GLY A 95 4.09 -3.21 4.52
N GLU A 96 3.66 -4.04 5.45
CA GLU A 96 2.85 -5.21 5.17
C GLU A 96 1.46 -4.80 4.65
N TRP A 97 0.89 -5.58 3.72
CA TRP A 97 -0.42 -5.32 3.12
C TRP A 97 -1.51 -4.95 4.15
N ASP A 98 -1.65 -5.76 5.19
CA ASP A 98 -2.67 -5.56 6.23
C ASP A 98 -2.52 -4.22 6.98
N GLY A 99 -1.33 -3.63 6.96
CA GLY A 99 -1.00 -2.37 7.60
C GLY A 99 -1.23 -1.12 6.73
N LEU A 100 -1.29 -1.26 5.40
CA LEU A 100 -1.33 -0.12 4.48
C LEU A 100 -2.59 0.73 4.67
N PHE A 101 -3.76 0.11 4.70
CA PHE A 101 -5.02 0.83 4.89
C PHE A 101 -5.15 1.45 6.28
N ALA A 102 -4.72 0.75 7.33
CA ALA A 102 -4.70 1.31 8.68
C ALA A 102 -3.76 2.52 8.80
N GLY A 103 -2.67 2.53 8.03
CA GLY A 103 -1.77 3.68 7.93
C GLY A 103 -2.38 4.86 7.18
N LEU A 104 -3.16 4.60 6.13
CA LEU A 104 -3.93 5.59 5.38
C LEU A 104 -4.98 6.26 6.28
N ASP A 105 -5.74 5.48 7.04
CA ASP A 105 -6.73 5.96 8.01
C ASP A 105 -6.09 6.80 9.13
N ALA A 106 -4.90 6.41 9.57
CA ALA A 106 -4.14 7.13 10.60
C ALA A 106 -3.35 8.34 10.05
N GLU A 107 -3.55 8.70 8.79
CA GLU A 107 -2.85 9.82 8.11
C GLU A 107 -1.32 9.71 8.12
N ARG A 108 -0.80 8.47 8.17
CA ARG A 108 0.65 8.22 8.04
C ARG A 108 1.12 8.29 6.60
N TYR A 109 0.19 8.12 5.67
CA TYR A 109 0.37 8.18 4.22
C TYR A 109 -0.71 9.06 3.61
N ASP A 110 -0.42 9.59 2.44
CA ASP A 110 -1.41 10.34 1.65
C ASP A 110 -2.26 9.41 0.80
N VAL A 111 -1.62 8.41 0.19
CA VAL A 111 -2.24 7.42 -0.69
C VAL A 111 -1.58 6.05 -0.52
N VAL A 112 -2.24 5.00 -1.04
CA VAL A 112 -1.67 3.65 -1.21
C VAL A 112 -1.58 3.37 -2.71
N ILE A 113 -0.39 3.04 -3.21
CA ILE A 113 -0.20 2.58 -4.59
C ILE A 113 0.48 1.20 -4.51
N ASN A 114 -0.32 0.14 -4.65
CA ASN A 114 0.08 -1.25 -4.44
C ASN A 114 -0.88 -2.24 -5.12
N GLY A 115 -1.17 -2.05 -6.41
CA GLY A 115 -2.08 -2.91 -7.16
C GLY A 115 -3.47 -3.01 -6.54
N VAL A 116 -3.98 -1.92 -5.96
CA VAL A 116 -5.21 -1.98 -5.16
C VAL A 116 -6.44 -2.10 -6.05
N GLU A 117 -7.07 -3.27 -6.01
CA GLU A 117 -8.33 -3.51 -6.70
C GLU A 117 -9.50 -2.86 -5.96
N VAL A 118 -10.43 -2.29 -6.71
CA VAL A 118 -11.69 -1.76 -6.18
C VAL A 118 -12.62 -2.91 -5.82
N THR A 119 -13.11 -2.93 -4.58
CA THR A 119 -14.18 -3.84 -4.12
C THR A 119 -15.31 -3.03 -3.50
N GLU A 120 -16.50 -3.62 -3.41
CA GLU A 120 -17.63 -2.96 -2.73
C GLU A 120 -17.30 -2.59 -1.29
N GLU A 121 -16.66 -3.51 -0.55
CA GLU A 121 -16.26 -3.29 0.84
C GLU A 121 -15.26 -2.13 0.96
N ARG A 122 -14.23 -2.09 0.11
CA ARG A 122 -13.24 -0.99 0.11
C ARG A 122 -13.86 0.33 -0.29
N ALA A 123 -14.80 0.34 -1.26
CA ALA A 123 -15.50 1.54 -1.69
C ALA A 123 -16.47 2.10 -0.63
N GLU A 124 -16.87 1.31 0.36
CA GLU A 124 -17.58 1.83 1.54
C GLU A 124 -16.68 2.66 2.45
N ALA A 125 -15.40 2.31 2.56
CA ALA A 125 -14.44 2.94 3.46
C ALA A 125 -13.58 4.03 2.80
N TYR A 126 -13.25 3.87 1.51
CA TYR A 126 -12.33 4.73 0.77
C TYR A 126 -12.96 5.30 -0.49
N ASP A 127 -12.44 6.43 -0.94
CA ASP A 127 -12.69 6.93 -2.29
C ASP A 127 -11.52 6.51 -3.19
N PHE A 128 -11.80 6.23 -4.46
CA PHE A 128 -10.81 5.72 -5.41
C PHE A 128 -10.59 6.70 -6.57
N SER A 129 -9.37 6.70 -7.10
CA SER A 129 -9.07 7.33 -8.37
C SER A 129 -9.76 6.63 -9.53
N ASP A 130 -9.66 7.20 -10.72
CA ASP A 130 -9.85 6.47 -11.97
C ASP A 130 -8.84 5.31 -12.08
N PRO A 131 -9.15 4.21 -12.79
CA PRO A 131 -8.25 3.08 -12.91
C PRO A 131 -7.01 3.42 -13.74
N TYR A 132 -5.84 2.94 -13.26
CA TYR A 132 -4.57 3.04 -13.98
C TYR A 132 -4.08 1.69 -14.52
N ALA A 133 -4.75 0.59 -14.13
CA ALA A 133 -4.51 -0.75 -14.66
C ALA A 133 -5.77 -1.62 -14.56
N TYR A 134 -5.81 -2.65 -15.42
CA TYR A 134 -6.89 -3.63 -15.53
C TYR A 134 -6.27 -5.02 -15.51
N ILE A 135 -6.65 -5.85 -14.53
CA ILE A 135 -6.05 -7.16 -14.31
C ILE A 135 -7.09 -8.26 -14.19
N ARG A 136 -6.78 -9.43 -14.69
CA ARG A 136 -7.58 -10.63 -14.44
C ARG A 136 -6.93 -11.47 -13.34
N THR A 137 -7.75 -12.05 -12.50
CA THR A 137 -7.28 -12.99 -11.47
C THR A 137 -7.10 -14.36 -12.09
N ALA A 138 -5.92 -14.94 -11.90
CA ALA A 138 -5.56 -16.29 -12.28
C ALA A 138 -5.66 -17.24 -11.09
N ILE A 139 -6.18 -18.44 -11.31
CA ILE A 139 -5.92 -19.58 -10.44
C ILE A 139 -4.62 -20.22 -10.91
N ILE A 140 -3.61 -20.20 -10.05
CA ILE A 140 -2.29 -20.77 -10.30
C ILE A 140 -2.20 -22.09 -9.53
N VAL A 141 -1.82 -23.15 -10.24
CA VAL A 141 -1.70 -24.51 -9.69
C VAL A 141 -0.36 -25.13 -10.06
N ASN A 142 0.02 -26.21 -9.38
CA ASN A 142 1.14 -27.04 -9.81
C ASN A 142 0.89 -27.55 -11.24
N GLY A 143 1.91 -27.59 -12.09
CA GLY A 143 1.80 -27.99 -13.50
C GLY A 143 1.17 -29.36 -13.73
N ASP A 144 1.35 -30.28 -12.77
CA ASP A 144 0.79 -31.63 -12.80
C ASP A 144 -0.67 -31.71 -12.30
N ASN A 145 -1.23 -30.61 -11.78
CA ASN A 145 -2.62 -30.56 -11.30
C ASN A 145 -3.59 -30.83 -12.45
N THR A 146 -4.59 -31.69 -12.23
CA THR A 146 -5.66 -32.05 -13.18
C THR A 146 -7.05 -31.80 -12.61
N ASP A 147 -7.14 -31.40 -11.33
CA ASP A 147 -8.38 -31.40 -10.58
C ASP A 147 -9.03 -30.02 -10.56
N ILE A 148 -8.23 -28.94 -10.78
CA ILE A 148 -8.71 -27.56 -10.79
C ILE A 148 -8.59 -27.04 -12.22
N ASN A 149 -9.73 -26.67 -12.83
CA ASN A 149 -9.83 -26.13 -14.20
C ASN A 149 -10.79 -24.94 -14.29
N SER A 150 -11.49 -24.63 -13.20
CA SER A 150 -12.42 -23.49 -13.06
C SER A 150 -12.40 -22.99 -11.63
N PHE A 151 -13.05 -21.86 -11.37
CA PHE A 151 -13.18 -21.31 -10.01
C PHE A 151 -14.07 -22.21 -9.12
N GLU A 152 -15.09 -22.88 -9.68
CA GLU A 152 -15.95 -23.82 -8.97
C GLU A 152 -15.19 -25.04 -8.43
N ASP A 153 -14.07 -25.42 -9.06
CA ASP A 153 -13.24 -26.54 -8.59
C ASP A 153 -12.43 -26.21 -7.32
N LEU A 154 -12.48 -24.96 -6.86
CA LEU A 154 -11.87 -24.53 -5.60
C LEU A 154 -12.65 -24.99 -4.35
N ASP A 155 -13.88 -25.48 -4.51
CA ASP A 155 -14.69 -25.96 -3.38
C ASP A 155 -13.96 -27.09 -2.62
N GLY A 156 -13.75 -26.85 -1.31
CA GLY A 156 -13.04 -27.76 -0.42
C GLY A 156 -11.52 -27.84 -0.63
N LYS A 157 -10.93 -27.01 -1.50
CA LYS A 157 -9.47 -26.92 -1.72
C LYS A 157 -8.82 -25.97 -0.71
N THR A 158 -7.49 -26.05 -0.67
CA THR A 158 -6.65 -25.13 0.14
C THR A 158 -5.90 -24.19 -0.79
N THR A 159 -5.87 -22.88 -0.42
CA THR A 159 -5.08 -21.88 -1.13
C THR A 159 -4.09 -21.21 -0.18
N ALA A 160 -3.03 -20.62 -0.72
CA ALA A 160 -2.13 -19.73 0.02
C ALA A 160 -2.24 -18.33 -0.57
N ASN A 161 -2.60 -17.36 0.24
CA ASN A 161 -2.75 -15.96 -0.16
C ASN A 161 -2.51 -15.04 1.05
N THR A 162 -2.12 -13.79 0.82
CA THR A 162 -2.16 -12.77 1.85
C THR A 162 -3.62 -12.60 2.30
N LEU A 163 -3.86 -12.74 3.61
CA LEU A 163 -5.20 -12.56 4.17
C LEU A 163 -5.69 -11.12 3.91
N ALA A 164 -7.01 -10.93 3.90
CA ALA A 164 -7.65 -9.65 3.53
C ALA A 164 -7.34 -9.15 2.09
N SER A 165 -6.66 -9.95 1.27
CA SER A 165 -6.54 -9.66 -0.17
C SER A 165 -7.81 -10.05 -0.92
N THR A 166 -8.04 -9.43 -2.09
CA THR A 166 -9.12 -9.83 -3.02
C THR A 166 -8.99 -11.28 -3.44
N TYR A 167 -7.76 -11.77 -3.57
CA TYR A 167 -7.45 -13.14 -3.95
C TYR A 167 -7.89 -14.17 -2.91
N ALA A 168 -7.61 -13.91 -1.61
CA ALA A 168 -8.09 -14.77 -0.53
C ALA A 168 -9.62 -14.75 -0.47
N THR A 169 -10.24 -13.57 -0.51
CA THR A 169 -11.70 -13.41 -0.49
C THR A 169 -12.36 -14.10 -1.68
N LEU A 170 -11.78 -13.99 -2.88
CA LEU A 170 -12.30 -14.65 -4.08
C LEU A 170 -12.22 -16.18 -3.94
N ALA A 171 -11.07 -16.73 -3.50
CA ALA A 171 -10.92 -18.16 -3.28
C ALA A 171 -11.93 -18.69 -2.26
N GLU A 172 -12.12 -17.99 -1.14
CA GLU A 172 -13.09 -18.35 -0.10
C GLU A 172 -14.53 -18.27 -0.60
N SER A 173 -14.87 -17.34 -1.49
CA SER A 173 -16.20 -17.23 -2.08
C SER A 173 -16.58 -18.46 -2.92
N TYR A 174 -15.57 -19.17 -3.44
CA TYR A 174 -15.72 -20.46 -4.14
C TYR A 174 -15.54 -21.68 -3.24
N GLY A 175 -15.48 -21.51 -1.92
CA GLY A 175 -15.44 -22.61 -0.95
C GLY A 175 -14.03 -23.11 -0.61
N ALA A 176 -12.98 -22.42 -1.04
CA ALA A 176 -11.60 -22.75 -0.63
C ALA A 176 -11.34 -22.32 0.82
N THR A 177 -10.30 -22.93 1.42
CA THR A 177 -9.75 -22.49 2.71
C THR A 177 -8.42 -21.79 2.47
N ALA A 178 -8.33 -20.48 2.76
CA ALA A 178 -7.11 -19.72 2.59
C ALA A 178 -6.14 -19.95 3.76
N THR A 179 -4.87 -20.20 3.42
CA THR A 179 -3.73 -20.20 4.35
C THR A 179 -3.03 -18.86 4.22
N GLY A 180 -2.91 -18.11 5.32
CA GLY A 180 -2.25 -16.80 5.34
C GLY A 180 -0.75 -16.92 5.10
N VAL A 181 -0.24 -16.07 4.23
CA VAL A 181 1.19 -15.85 3.94
C VAL A 181 1.47 -14.37 3.80
N ASP A 182 2.72 -13.96 3.93
CA ASP A 182 3.09 -12.54 3.95
C ASP A 182 3.50 -12.03 2.56
N ASP A 183 3.96 -12.93 1.67
CA ASP A 183 4.46 -12.55 0.33
C ASP A 183 4.23 -13.63 -0.73
N LEU A 184 4.47 -13.25 -2.00
CA LEU A 184 4.32 -14.11 -3.17
C LEU A 184 5.27 -15.32 -3.13
N ASN A 185 6.50 -15.17 -2.65
CA ASN A 185 7.48 -16.25 -2.65
C ASN A 185 7.03 -17.38 -1.71
N GLN A 186 6.54 -17.04 -0.52
CA GLN A 186 5.96 -18.03 0.41
C GLN A 186 4.76 -18.74 -0.21
N THR A 187 3.90 -18.02 -0.92
CA THR A 187 2.76 -18.59 -1.65
C THR A 187 3.22 -19.65 -2.64
N ILE A 188 4.18 -19.32 -3.49
CA ILE A 188 4.69 -20.22 -4.54
C ILE A 188 5.43 -21.42 -3.92
N GLU A 189 6.21 -21.20 -2.87
CA GLU A 189 6.89 -22.29 -2.15
C GLU A 189 5.91 -23.33 -1.60
N LEU A 190 4.80 -22.88 -0.99
CA LEU A 190 3.76 -23.78 -0.48
C LEU A 190 3.09 -24.56 -1.61
N LEU A 191 2.81 -23.90 -2.73
CA LEU A 191 2.19 -24.52 -3.90
C LEU A 191 3.10 -25.57 -4.55
N LEU A 192 4.38 -25.26 -4.79
CA LEU A 192 5.36 -26.18 -5.35
C LEU A 192 5.65 -27.37 -4.41
N ALA A 193 5.59 -27.13 -3.10
CA ALA A 193 5.75 -28.20 -2.10
C ALA A 193 4.48 -29.08 -1.94
N GLY A 194 3.39 -28.78 -2.65
CA GLY A 194 2.11 -29.51 -2.56
C GLY A 194 1.45 -29.38 -1.18
N ARG A 195 1.69 -28.28 -0.47
CA ARG A 195 1.08 -28.00 0.84
C ARG A 195 -0.25 -27.27 0.71
N VAL A 196 -0.50 -26.64 -0.41
CA VAL A 196 -1.78 -26.06 -0.83
C VAL A 196 -2.07 -26.52 -2.26
N ASP A 197 -3.35 -26.50 -2.64
CA ASP A 197 -3.82 -26.98 -3.93
C ASP A 197 -3.69 -25.91 -5.02
N ALA A 198 -3.84 -24.64 -4.66
CA ALA A 198 -3.81 -23.49 -5.57
C ALA A 198 -3.35 -22.22 -4.85
N THR A 199 -3.10 -21.20 -5.65
CA THR A 199 -3.09 -19.79 -5.23
C THR A 199 -3.80 -18.94 -6.28
N LEU A 200 -4.31 -17.79 -5.88
CA LEU A 200 -4.87 -16.80 -6.79
C LEU A 200 -3.96 -15.58 -6.81
N ASN A 201 -3.76 -15.00 -7.99
CA ASN A 201 -3.01 -13.76 -8.16
C ASN A 201 -3.34 -13.13 -9.51
N ALA A 202 -2.87 -11.90 -9.76
CA ALA A 202 -2.94 -11.31 -11.09
C ALA A 202 -2.22 -12.20 -12.12
N GLU A 203 -2.81 -12.37 -13.30
CA GLU A 203 -2.19 -13.17 -14.38
C GLU A 203 -0.79 -12.66 -14.76
N VAL A 204 -0.59 -11.34 -14.71
CA VAL A 204 0.71 -10.72 -15.02
C VAL A 204 1.79 -11.07 -13.99
N THR A 205 1.44 -11.23 -12.73
CA THR A 205 2.35 -11.69 -11.67
C THR A 205 2.82 -13.12 -11.92
N TYR A 206 1.93 -14.00 -12.41
CA TYR A 206 2.31 -15.34 -12.83
C TYR A 206 3.30 -15.31 -14.00
N TYR A 207 3.06 -14.49 -15.03
CA TYR A 207 3.96 -14.41 -16.18
C TYR A 207 5.33 -13.85 -15.79
N ASP A 208 5.38 -12.83 -14.92
CA ASP A 208 6.65 -12.30 -14.39
C ASP A 208 7.42 -13.38 -13.64
N TYR A 209 6.75 -14.10 -12.74
CA TYR A 209 7.37 -15.22 -12.01
C TYR A 209 7.93 -16.28 -12.94
N MET A 210 7.16 -16.70 -13.98
CA MET A 210 7.59 -17.70 -14.95
C MET A 210 8.73 -17.22 -15.85
N ASN A 211 8.83 -15.92 -16.13
CA ASN A 211 9.97 -15.35 -16.86
C ASN A 211 11.27 -15.45 -16.04
N GLN A 212 11.19 -15.26 -14.74
CA GLN A 212 12.32 -15.37 -13.83
C GLN A 212 12.65 -16.83 -13.46
N HIS A 213 11.64 -17.71 -13.46
CA HIS A 213 11.72 -19.13 -13.08
C HIS A 213 11.14 -20.07 -14.14
N PRO A 214 11.72 -20.13 -15.35
CA PRO A 214 11.13 -20.85 -16.49
C PRO A 214 10.96 -22.36 -16.28
N ASP A 215 11.69 -22.93 -15.33
CA ASP A 215 11.62 -24.35 -14.97
C ASP A 215 10.61 -24.64 -13.84
N ALA A 216 9.92 -23.62 -13.29
CA ALA A 216 8.93 -23.81 -12.24
C ALA A 216 7.74 -24.61 -12.78
N ASN A 217 7.38 -25.68 -12.09
CA ASN A 217 6.26 -26.54 -12.49
C ASN A 217 4.92 -25.95 -12.07
N LEU A 218 4.54 -24.83 -12.70
CA LEU A 218 3.31 -24.07 -12.45
C LEU A 218 2.53 -23.86 -13.74
N LYS A 219 1.21 -23.68 -13.61
CA LYS A 219 0.34 -23.25 -14.70
C LYS A 219 -0.84 -22.45 -14.20
N ILE A 220 -1.41 -21.62 -15.08
CA ILE A 220 -2.73 -21.04 -14.90
C ILE A 220 -3.77 -22.11 -15.20
N ALA A 221 -4.68 -22.37 -14.25
CA ALA A 221 -5.81 -23.29 -14.42
C ALA A 221 -7.04 -22.57 -14.99
N ALA A 222 -7.32 -21.35 -14.52
CA ALA A 222 -8.41 -20.51 -14.99
C ALA A 222 -8.09 -19.03 -14.77
N LEU A 223 -8.81 -18.17 -15.49
CA LEU A 223 -8.79 -16.71 -15.36
C LEU A 223 -10.22 -16.21 -15.13
N THR A 224 -10.37 -15.08 -14.43
CA THR A 224 -11.66 -14.38 -14.38
C THR A 224 -12.05 -13.88 -15.77
N ASP A 225 -13.36 -13.86 -16.06
CA ASP A 225 -13.88 -13.40 -17.36
C ASP A 225 -13.70 -11.88 -17.52
N GLU A 226 -13.89 -11.13 -16.44
CA GLU A 226 -13.77 -9.67 -16.39
C GLU A 226 -12.49 -9.26 -15.67
N ALA A 227 -11.94 -8.12 -16.10
CA ALA A 227 -10.79 -7.53 -15.42
C ALA A 227 -11.24 -6.72 -14.20
N SER A 228 -10.49 -6.81 -13.12
CA SER A 228 -10.58 -5.92 -11.96
C SER A 228 -9.96 -4.57 -12.28
N LEU A 229 -10.53 -3.51 -11.68
CA LEU A 229 -10.02 -2.15 -11.78
C LEU A 229 -8.97 -1.92 -10.70
N VAL A 230 -7.77 -1.56 -11.08
CA VAL A 230 -6.70 -1.16 -10.16
C VAL A 230 -6.67 0.35 -10.06
N CYS A 231 -6.90 0.87 -8.84
CA CYS A 231 -7.08 2.29 -8.57
C CYS A 231 -6.29 2.70 -7.32
N ILE A 232 -6.15 4.00 -7.12
CA ILE A 232 -5.45 4.58 -5.96
C ILE A 232 -6.50 4.97 -4.91
N PRO A 233 -6.54 4.30 -3.74
CA PRO A 233 -7.41 4.69 -2.64
C PRO A 233 -6.91 5.95 -1.95
N THR A 234 -7.84 6.83 -1.62
CA THR A 234 -7.68 7.99 -0.76
C THR A 234 -8.62 7.89 0.42
N ARG A 235 -8.35 8.61 1.50
CA ARG A 235 -9.32 8.72 2.60
C ARG A 235 -10.65 9.27 2.07
N LYS A 236 -11.74 8.77 2.63
CA LYS A 236 -13.09 9.18 2.21
C LYS A 236 -13.41 10.58 2.72
N GLY A 237 -14.01 11.40 1.86
CA GLY A 237 -14.56 12.69 2.24
C GLY A 237 -13.99 13.89 1.47
N ASP A 238 -14.51 15.08 1.81
CA ASP A 238 -14.24 16.32 1.08
C ASP A 238 -12.76 16.78 1.16
N ASP A 239 -12.06 16.43 2.24
CA ASP A 239 -10.66 16.80 2.45
C ASP A 239 -9.72 16.19 1.40
N SER A 240 -10.01 14.97 0.94
CA SER A 240 -9.24 14.25 -0.07
C SER A 240 -9.75 14.44 -1.50
N ALA A 241 -10.86 15.14 -1.69
CA ALA A 241 -11.52 15.22 -3.00
C ALA A 241 -10.64 15.91 -4.06
N SER A 242 -9.96 16.99 -3.70
CA SER A 242 -9.07 17.73 -4.60
C SER A 242 -7.83 16.91 -4.96
N LEU A 243 -7.27 16.15 -4.01
CA LEU A 243 -6.17 15.23 -4.28
C LEU A 243 -6.58 14.15 -5.27
N ARG A 244 -7.75 13.52 -5.06
CA ARG A 244 -8.28 12.50 -5.96
C ARG A 244 -8.51 13.04 -7.37
N GLU A 245 -9.09 14.23 -7.51
CA GLU A 245 -9.28 14.88 -8.82
C GLU A 245 -7.94 15.17 -9.52
N ALA A 246 -6.93 15.64 -8.78
CA ALA A 246 -5.60 15.88 -9.32
C ALA A 246 -4.90 14.58 -9.74
N ILE A 247 -5.08 13.49 -8.99
CA ILE A 247 -4.60 12.16 -9.36
C ILE A 247 -5.30 11.68 -10.63
N ASN A 248 -6.63 11.84 -10.74
CA ASN A 248 -7.39 11.45 -11.94
C ASN A 248 -6.91 12.21 -13.17
N GLN A 249 -6.65 13.52 -13.04
CA GLN A 249 -6.08 14.30 -14.12
C GLN A 249 -4.69 13.78 -14.53
N ALA A 250 -3.84 13.45 -13.55
CA ALA A 250 -2.53 12.88 -13.82
C ALA A 250 -2.64 11.53 -14.55
N ILE A 251 -3.51 10.63 -14.11
CA ILE A 251 -3.77 9.33 -14.75
C ILE A 251 -4.24 9.53 -16.20
N ALA A 252 -5.18 10.45 -16.45
CA ALA A 252 -5.67 10.75 -17.78
C ALA A 252 -4.55 11.24 -18.71
N GLU A 253 -3.72 12.19 -18.25
CA GLU A 253 -2.57 12.70 -19.01
C GLU A 253 -1.53 11.61 -19.31
N LEU A 254 -1.26 10.72 -18.33
CA LEU A 254 -0.32 9.60 -18.48
C LEU A 254 -0.86 8.55 -19.46
N SER A 255 -2.16 8.29 -19.44
CA SER A 255 -2.84 7.41 -20.41
C SER A 255 -2.81 8.01 -21.82
N GLU A 256 -3.21 9.27 -21.98
CA GLU A 256 -3.22 9.98 -23.29
C GLU A 256 -1.82 10.08 -23.92
N SER A 257 -0.78 10.25 -23.10
CA SER A 257 0.60 10.30 -23.58
C SER A 257 1.20 8.93 -23.90
N GLY A 258 0.54 7.83 -23.51
CA GLY A 258 1.02 6.45 -23.65
C GLY A 258 2.02 6.02 -22.59
N GLN A 259 2.32 6.85 -21.59
CA GLN A 259 3.30 6.53 -20.55
C GLN A 259 2.86 5.33 -19.67
N LEU A 260 1.56 5.19 -19.38
CA LEU A 260 1.05 4.01 -18.66
C LEU A 260 1.23 2.73 -19.47
N SER A 261 0.97 2.78 -20.79
CA SER A 261 1.17 1.66 -21.70
C SER A 261 2.66 1.26 -21.78
N GLU A 262 3.57 2.24 -21.92
CA GLU A 262 5.03 1.98 -21.93
C GLU A 262 5.51 1.34 -20.63
N LEU A 263 5.03 1.81 -19.47
CA LEU A 263 5.36 1.20 -18.16
C LEU A 263 4.78 -0.21 -18.04
N SER A 264 3.55 -0.38 -18.49
CA SER A 264 2.88 -1.67 -18.47
C SER A 264 3.66 -2.71 -19.30
N GLU A 265 4.02 -2.36 -20.53
CA GLU A 265 4.86 -3.19 -21.40
C GLU A 265 6.23 -3.51 -20.78
N LYS A 266 6.84 -2.51 -20.13
CA LYS A 266 8.15 -2.66 -19.46
C LYS A 266 8.10 -3.69 -18.34
N TYR A 267 7.07 -3.64 -17.48
CA TYR A 267 7.02 -4.46 -16.28
C TYR A 267 6.28 -5.79 -16.47
N PHE A 268 5.27 -5.82 -17.31
CA PHE A 268 4.40 -6.98 -17.49
C PHE A 268 4.55 -7.67 -18.85
N GLY A 269 5.24 -7.04 -19.82
CA GLY A 269 5.35 -7.54 -21.18
C GLY A 269 4.02 -7.49 -21.96
N SER A 270 3.03 -6.78 -21.42
CA SER A 270 1.71 -6.58 -22.02
C SER A 270 1.11 -5.28 -21.51
N ASP A 271 0.22 -4.68 -22.31
CA ASP A 271 -0.48 -3.46 -21.90
C ASP A 271 -1.70 -3.81 -21.05
N ILE A 272 -1.65 -3.49 -19.76
CA ILE A 272 -2.76 -3.60 -18.81
C ILE A 272 -3.35 -2.24 -18.43
N SER A 273 -2.93 -1.15 -19.07
CA SER A 273 -3.42 0.20 -18.79
C SER A 273 -4.79 0.49 -19.41
N HIS A 274 -5.32 -0.45 -20.17
CA HIS A 274 -6.62 -0.38 -20.84
C HIS A 274 -7.42 -1.68 -20.60
N ALA A 275 -8.78 -1.57 -20.63
CA ALA A 275 -9.69 -2.71 -20.51
C ALA A 275 -9.76 -3.57 -21.77
#